data_a1d5bf070312761f0b029ed112e12c81
#
_entry.id   a1d5bf070312761f0b029ed112e12c81
#
_cell.length_a   1.000
_cell.length_b   1.000
_cell.length_c   1.000
_cell.angle_alpha   90.00
_cell.angle_beta   90.00
_cell.angle_gamma   90.00
#
_symmetry.space_group_name_H-M   'P 1'
#
loop_
_entity.id
_entity.type
_entity.pdbx_description
1 polymer ?
#
loop_
_entity_poly.entity_id
_entity_poly.type
_entity_poly.pdbx_seq_one_letter_code
_entity_poly.pdbx_strand_id
1 'polypeptide(L)'
;MWFENFVFKTFKYHLSLISIMSIFRAYDVRGIYPDELDEELAYKIGRAFVTFLNSEEFKNGLEKQGFSKTFLNVKQVVVSQDMRTSGKSLKASLIKGITDQGADVIAIDGFCSTPKHYFAAYSLKAPASIMVTASHNPGQYNGFKFTRDNAIAISGDTGIKDIEKLVIENKFEDVSSKGKIIKKDVTDDYKKYLLKFIEPSKVRPMKIVIDAGNGTGGRELELVLDKLPLDVIKMYFEPDGTFPNHEANPLLDENVVDIKKKILEENADFGIAPDGDADRVFFFDENGERISGDFMTALIAEKMLEKNPGAKIIYDLRSSWVTAEYIKKAGGIPIMWRVGHAFIKDKMREIDAILGGEVSCHFYMKDNFNTDSGIIAALRVIQIFSEKNKKVSDIIKPLKKYSASGEINSKVEDKEAKMKELASKYKDGNISWLDGVRIDFEDWWFNVRPSNTEPLLRLNLEAKSKELMEEKRDEVLNLIRD
;
A
#
# COMPACT_ATOMS: atom_id res chain seq x y z
N MET A 1 -8.62 49.89 3.91
CA MET A 1 -9.21 49.13 2.78
C MET A 1 -8.17 48.57 1.79
N TRP A 2 -7.13 49.31 1.28
CA TRP A 2 -6.08 48.72 0.42
C TRP A 2 -5.09 47.82 1.18
N PHE A 3 -4.69 48.19 2.39
CA PHE A 3 -3.74 47.43 3.22
C PHE A 3 -4.35 46.15 3.80
N GLU A 4 -5.63 46.19 4.20
CA GLU A 4 -6.34 44.98 4.69
C GLU A 4 -6.54 43.97 3.58
N ASN A 5 -6.89 44.39 2.37
CA ASN A 5 -7.03 43.47 1.23
C ASN A 5 -5.68 42.87 0.79
N PHE A 6 -4.56 43.55 0.95
CA PHE A 6 -3.23 43.05 0.64
C PHE A 6 -2.78 42.03 1.71
N VAL A 7 -2.96 42.34 2.98
CA VAL A 7 -2.64 41.42 4.09
C VAL A 7 -3.51 40.18 4.04
N PHE A 8 -4.81 40.30 3.78
CA PHE A 8 -5.72 39.15 3.63
C PHE A 8 -5.37 38.27 2.41
N LYS A 9 -5.02 38.85 1.28
CA LYS A 9 -4.55 38.10 0.10
C LYS A 9 -3.23 37.38 0.35
N THR A 10 -2.27 38.04 0.99
CA THR A 10 -0.95 37.46 1.31
C THR A 10 -1.09 36.34 2.35
N PHE A 11 -1.95 36.51 3.34
CA PHE A 11 -2.23 35.49 4.37
C PHE A 11 -2.96 34.28 3.78
N LYS A 12 -3.96 34.52 2.91
CA LYS A 12 -4.67 33.45 2.19
C LYS A 12 -3.75 32.68 1.21
N TYR A 13 -2.81 33.41 0.58
CA TYR A 13 -1.81 32.80 -0.30
C TYR A 13 -0.78 31.95 0.49
N HIS A 14 -0.35 32.40 1.66
CA HIS A 14 0.53 31.65 2.55
C HIS A 14 -0.15 30.40 3.12
N LEU A 15 -1.40 30.50 3.55
CA LEU A 15 -2.19 29.35 4.02
C LEU A 15 -2.42 28.33 2.90
N SER A 16 -2.68 28.79 1.65
CA SER A 16 -2.84 27.88 0.52
C SER A 16 -1.53 27.17 0.14
N LEU A 17 -0.38 27.85 0.24
CA LEU A 17 0.93 27.23 0.00
C LEU A 17 1.28 26.16 1.06
N ILE A 18 1.03 26.46 2.33
CA ILE A 18 1.23 25.49 3.43
C ILE A 18 0.33 24.28 3.26
N SER A 19 -0.94 24.48 2.86
CA SER A 19 -1.87 23.42 2.58
C SER A 19 -1.42 22.56 1.39
N ILE A 20 -0.97 23.18 0.30
CA ILE A 20 -0.43 22.45 -0.88
C ILE A 20 0.78 21.60 -0.48
N MET A 21 1.72 22.13 0.28
CA MET A 21 2.91 21.37 0.74
C MET A 21 2.54 20.19 1.64
N SER A 22 1.45 20.25 2.39
CA SER A 22 1.05 19.20 3.33
C SER A 22 0.48 17.94 2.67
N ILE A 23 -0.04 18.04 1.43
CA ILE A 23 -0.65 16.92 0.71
C ILE A 23 0.36 16.08 -0.09
N PHE A 24 1.55 16.61 -0.42
CA PHE A 24 2.62 15.86 -1.08
C PHE A 24 3.41 15.07 -0.05
N ARG A 25 3.14 13.77 0.03
CA ARG A 25 3.70 12.88 1.05
C ARG A 25 4.85 12.04 0.50
N ALA A 26 5.40 11.18 1.35
CA ALA A 26 6.55 10.35 1.00
C ALA A 26 6.30 9.38 -0.19
N TYR A 27 5.04 8.99 -0.44
CA TYR A 27 4.71 7.96 -1.44
C TYR A 27 3.59 8.33 -2.40
N ASP A 28 2.80 9.34 -2.09
CA ASP A 28 1.63 9.76 -2.83
C ASP A 28 1.28 11.23 -2.57
N VAL A 29 0.28 11.72 -3.29
CA VAL A 29 -0.43 12.96 -2.95
C VAL A 29 -1.74 12.57 -2.29
N ARG A 30 -2.08 13.20 -1.14
CA ARG A 30 -3.29 12.88 -0.40
C ARG A 30 -3.81 14.08 0.38
N GLY A 31 -5.06 14.45 0.16
CA GLY A 31 -5.69 15.59 0.82
C GLY A 31 -7.21 15.44 0.96
N ILE A 32 -7.81 16.31 1.78
CA ILE A 32 -9.26 16.41 1.96
C ILE A 32 -9.85 17.17 0.77
N TYR A 33 -10.86 16.59 0.13
CA TYR A 33 -11.60 17.23 -0.95
C TYR A 33 -12.81 18.00 -0.39
N PRO A 34 -13.11 19.22 -0.84
CA PRO A 34 -12.32 20.02 -1.81
C PRO A 34 -11.29 20.96 -1.16
N ASP A 35 -11.12 20.93 0.17
CA ASP A 35 -10.41 21.96 0.93
C ASP A 35 -8.88 21.96 0.72
N GLU A 36 -8.28 20.78 0.56
CA GLU A 36 -6.84 20.61 0.37
C GLU A 36 -6.51 20.14 -1.05
N LEU A 37 -7.42 19.42 -1.70
CA LEU A 37 -7.26 18.84 -3.03
C LEU A 37 -8.53 19.06 -3.85
N ASP A 38 -8.45 19.92 -4.85
CA ASP A 38 -9.54 20.29 -5.74
C ASP A 38 -9.20 20.05 -7.22
N GLU A 39 -10.12 20.41 -8.11
CA GLU A 39 -10.00 20.26 -9.56
C GLU A 39 -8.88 21.14 -10.14
N GLU A 40 -8.64 22.34 -9.59
CA GLU A 40 -7.57 23.24 -10.06
C GLU A 40 -6.21 22.63 -9.75
N LEU A 41 -6.04 22.11 -8.54
CA LEU A 41 -4.81 21.45 -8.12
C LEU A 41 -4.58 20.15 -8.89
N ALA A 42 -5.62 19.34 -9.11
CA ALA A 42 -5.55 18.14 -9.94
C ALA A 42 -5.10 18.45 -11.38
N TYR A 43 -5.59 19.54 -11.97
CA TYR A 43 -5.16 20.01 -13.27
C TYR A 43 -3.67 20.38 -13.29
N LYS A 44 -3.21 21.15 -12.28
CA LYS A 44 -1.79 21.53 -12.16
C LYS A 44 -0.89 20.32 -11.97
N ILE A 45 -1.31 19.35 -11.15
CA ILE A 45 -0.60 18.08 -10.94
C ILE A 45 -0.47 17.31 -12.26
N GLY A 46 -1.53 17.27 -13.08
CA GLY A 46 -1.47 16.62 -14.38
C GLY A 46 -0.43 17.26 -15.32
N ARG A 47 -0.36 18.59 -15.38
CA ARG A 47 0.68 19.31 -16.12
C ARG A 47 2.08 19.06 -15.56
N ALA A 48 2.22 19.19 -14.24
CA ALA A 48 3.50 19.01 -13.55
C ALA A 48 4.07 17.61 -13.76
N PHE A 49 3.22 16.58 -13.70
CA PHE A 49 3.63 15.20 -13.91
C PHE A 49 4.24 14.96 -15.29
N VAL A 50 3.60 15.43 -16.36
CA VAL A 50 4.14 15.31 -17.72
C VAL A 50 5.42 16.12 -17.90
N THR A 51 5.46 17.34 -17.35
CA THR A 51 6.65 18.20 -17.39
C THR A 51 7.83 17.55 -16.68
N PHE A 52 7.60 17.02 -15.47
CA PHE A 52 8.62 16.32 -14.67
C PHE A 52 9.20 15.12 -15.43
N LEU A 53 8.34 14.22 -15.93
CA LEU A 53 8.77 13.01 -16.63
C LEU A 53 9.54 13.30 -17.95
N ASN A 54 9.30 14.46 -18.55
CA ASN A 54 10.00 14.88 -19.76
C ASN A 54 11.22 15.78 -19.48
N SER A 55 11.51 16.10 -18.21
CA SER A 55 12.67 16.92 -17.83
C SER A 55 13.99 16.16 -18.03
N GLU A 56 15.04 16.90 -18.44
CA GLU A 56 16.38 16.32 -18.56
C GLU A 56 16.96 15.87 -17.21
N GLU A 57 16.58 16.51 -16.12
CA GLU A 57 16.99 16.14 -14.77
C GLU A 57 16.50 14.75 -14.39
N PHE A 58 15.22 14.46 -14.61
CA PHE A 58 14.64 13.13 -14.37
C PHE A 58 15.28 12.06 -15.26
N LYS A 59 15.42 12.35 -16.56
CA LYS A 59 16.06 11.45 -17.54
C LYS A 59 17.51 11.10 -17.15
N ASN A 60 18.29 12.11 -16.78
CA ASN A 60 19.68 11.90 -16.34
C ASN A 60 19.77 11.15 -15.01
N GLY A 61 18.81 11.36 -14.11
CA GLY A 61 18.69 10.61 -12.84
C GLY A 61 18.48 9.11 -13.09
N LEU A 62 17.59 8.76 -14.01
CA LEU A 62 17.33 7.37 -14.39
C LEU A 62 18.54 6.71 -15.10
N GLU A 63 19.23 7.44 -15.97
CA GLU A 63 20.42 6.94 -16.64
C GLU A 63 21.54 6.57 -15.66
N LYS A 64 21.75 7.39 -14.63
CA LYS A 64 22.69 7.10 -13.52
C LYS A 64 22.32 5.83 -12.74
N GLN A 65 21.03 5.48 -12.72
CA GLN A 65 20.52 4.25 -12.10
C GLN A 65 20.55 3.04 -13.06
N GLY A 66 21.09 3.17 -14.28
CA GLY A 66 21.20 2.09 -15.27
C GLY A 66 19.95 1.88 -16.14
N PHE A 67 18.98 2.81 -16.13
CA PHE A 67 17.80 2.74 -16.98
C PHE A 67 18.06 3.38 -18.35
N SER A 68 17.53 2.76 -19.41
CA SER A 68 17.69 3.28 -20.78
C SER A 68 16.83 4.52 -21.02
N LYS A 69 17.39 5.56 -21.62
CA LYS A 69 16.66 6.78 -22.06
C LYS A 69 15.53 6.50 -23.08
N THR A 70 15.47 5.33 -23.68
CA THR A 70 14.49 4.99 -24.73
C THR A 70 13.02 5.04 -24.23
N PHE A 71 12.79 4.96 -22.92
CA PHE A 71 11.46 5.04 -22.29
C PHE A 71 11.03 6.46 -21.91
N LEU A 72 11.83 7.49 -22.17
CA LEU A 72 11.77 8.78 -21.52
C LEU A 72 11.14 9.91 -22.36
N ASN A 73 10.40 9.58 -23.39
CA ASN A 73 9.51 10.57 -24.02
C ASN A 73 8.07 10.20 -23.66
N VAL A 74 7.60 10.71 -22.51
CA VAL A 74 6.27 10.38 -22.01
C VAL A 74 5.22 11.08 -22.89
N LYS A 75 4.76 10.33 -23.88
CA LYS A 75 3.67 10.75 -24.78
C LYS A 75 2.33 10.12 -24.39
N GLN A 76 2.29 9.25 -23.40
CA GLN A 76 1.08 8.55 -23.01
C GLN A 76 1.07 8.25 -21.51
N VAL A 77 -0.07 8.48 -20.84
CA VAL A 77 -0.29 8.23 -19.42
C VAL A 77 -1.56 7.39 -19.24
N VAL A 78 -1.48 6.29 -18.49
CA VAL A 78 -2.67 5.55 -18.04
C VAL A 78 -3.25 6.23 -16.81
N VAL A 79 -4.56 6.50 -16.79
CA VAL A 79 -5.26 7.12 -15.67
C VAL A 79 -6.46 6.27 -15.26
N SER A 80 -6.52 5.90 -13.98
CA SER A 80 -7.64 5.16 -13.37
C SER A 80 -8.15 5.91 -12.13
N GLN A 81 -9.30 5.48 -11.61
CA GLN A 81 -9.84 5.96 -10.34
C GLN A 81 -10.50 4.82 -9.56
N ASP A 82 -10.51 4.93 -8.23
CA ASP A 82 -11.34 4.10 -7.37
C ASP A 82 -12.81 4.62 -7.30
N MET A 83 -13.57 4.13 -6.32
CA MET A 83 -15.01 4.43 -6.17
C MET A 83 -15.30 5.76 -5.47
N ARG A 84 -14.30 6.52 -5.00
CA ARG A 84 -14.50 7.76 -4.23
C ARG A 84 -15.32 8.78 -5.00
N THR A 85 -16.23 9.47 -4.30
CA THR A 85 -17.20 10.41 -4.88
C THR A 85 -16.54 11.56 -5.65
N SER A 86 -15.42 12.09 -5.15
CA SER A 86 -14.60 13.13 -5.79
C SER A 86 -13.73 12.61 -6.94
N GLY A 87 -13.62 11.27 -7.11
CA GLY A 87 -12.72 10.67 -8.10
C GLY A 87 -13.01 11.11 -9.53
N LYS A 88 -14.29 11.18 -9.90
CA LYS A 88 -14.70 11.54 -11.28
C LYS A 88 -14.27 12.95 -11.69
N SER A 89 -14.45 13.94 -10.82
CA SER A 89 -14.09 15.34 -11.11
C SER A 89 -12.58 15.54 -11.10
N LEU A 90 -11.90 14.97 -10.10
CA LEU A 90 -10.42 15.02 -9.99
C LEU A 90 -9.75 14.33 -11.17
N LYS A 91 -10.23 13.13 -11.58
CA LYS A 91 -9.71 12.42 -12.77
C LYS A 91 -9.90 13.24 -14.04
N ALA A 92 -11.05 13.87 -14.21
CA ALA A 92 -11.33 14.69 -15.41
C ALA A 92 -10.37 15.88 -15.50
N SER A 93 -10.13 16.58 -14.38
CA SER A 93 -9.22 17.73 -14.31
C SER A 93 -7.75 17.32 -14.47
N LEU A 94 -7.35 16.21 -13.84
CA LEU A 94 -6.03 15.62 -14.01
C LEU A 94 -5.76 15.27 -15.49
N ILE A 95 -6.71 14.58 -16.15
CA ILE A 95 -6.61 14.22 -17.57
C ILE A 95 -6.48 15.46 -18.44
N LYS A 96 -7.27 16.51 -18.15
CA LYS A 96 -7.17 17.79 -18.86
C LYS A 96 -5.76 18.39 -18.72
N GLY A 97 -5.18 18.37 -17.52
CA GLY A 97 -3.81 18.84 -17.30
C GLY A 97 -2.77 18.05 -18.08
N ILE A 98 -2.87 16.72 -18.09
CA ILE A 98 -1.98 15.84 -18.86
C ILE A 98 -2.09 16.11 -20.36
N THR A 99 -3.32 16.20 -20.89
CA THR A 99 -3.53 16.43 -22.33
C THR A 99 -3.15 17.83 -22.76
N ASP A 100 -3.41 18.85 -21.95
CA ASP A 100 -2.96 20.24 -22.19
C ASP A 100 -1.41 20.37 -22.16
N GLN A 101 -0.71 19.41 -21.52
CA GLN A 101 0.77 19.32 -21.54
C GLN A 101 1.29 18.39 -22.66
N GLY A 102 0.43 17.98 -23.61
CA GLY A 102 0.81 17.29 -24.85
C GLY A 102 0.92 15.77 -24.77
N ALA A 103 0.59 15.14 -23.64
CA ALA A 103 0.58 13.69 -23.52
C ALA A 103 -0.82 13.11 -23.75
N ASP A 104 -0.91 11.99 -24.49
CA ASP A 104 -2.12 11.21 -24.63
C ASP A 104 -2.50 10.54 -23.30
N VAL A 105 -3.80 10.31 -23.10
CA VAL A 105 -4.30 9.59 -21.92
C VAL A 105 -5.04 8.33 -22.34
N ILE A 106 -4.64 7.19 -21.75
CA ILE A 106 -5.48 6.00 -21.72
C ILE A 106 -6.29 6.04 -20.42
N ALA A 107 -7.55 6.41 -20.52
CA ALA A 107 -8.48 6.45 -19.39
C ALA A 107 -9.11 5.07 -19.20
N ILE A 108 -8.79 4.39 -18.09
CA ILE A 108 -9.43 3.11 -17.77
C ILE A 108 -10.88 3.36 -17.38
N ASP A 109 -11.79 2.57 -18.01
CA ASP A 109 -13.22 2.67 -17.79
C ASP A 109 -13.64 2.09 -16.43
N GLY A 110 -14.69 2.69 -15.85
CA GLY A 110 -15.26 2.27 -14.57
C GLY A 110 -14.37 2.52 -13.36
N PHE A 111 -14.73 1.87 -12.26
CA PHE A 111 -13.90 1.84 -11.06
C PHE A 111 -12.77 0.80 -11.22
N CYS A 112 -11.65 1.10 -10.62
CA CYS A 112 -10.43 0.32 -10.75
C CYS A 112 -9.74 0.22 -9.38
N SER A 113 -9.28 -0.96 -9.02
CA SER A 113 -8.37 -1.09 -7.87
C SER A 113 -6.96 -0.63 -8.23
N THR A 114 -6.15 -0.36 -7.23
CA THR A 114 -4.72 -0.10 -7.42
C THR A 114 -4.00 -1.29 -8.10
N PRO A 115 -4.25 -2.57 -7.73
CA PRO A 115 -3.71 -3.72 -8.46
C PRO A 115 -4.10 -3.79 -9.95
N LYS A 116 -5.37 -3.55 -10.28
CA LYS A 116 -5.84 -3.53 -11.68
C LYS A 116 -5.23 -2.36 -12.45
N HIS A 117 -5.02 -1.22 -11.80
CA HIS A 117 -4.29 -0.08 -12.36
C HIS A 117 -2.84 -0.44 -12.73
N TYR A 118 -2.10 -1.11 -11.82
CA TYR A 118 -0.74 -1.58 -12.09
C TYR A 118 -0.71 -2.58 -13.24
N PHE A 119 -1.67 -3.51 -13.28
CA PHE A 119 -1.83 -4.41 -14.43
C PHE A 119 -2.07 -3.65 -15.73
N ALA A 120 -2.95 -2.66 -15.76
CA ALA A 120 -3.22 -1.84 -16.93
C ALA A 120 -1.97 -1.08 -17.39
N ALA A 121 -1.26 -0.42 -16.45
CA ALA A 121 -0.02 0.30 -16.76
C ALA A 121 1.04 -0.62 -17.39
N TYR A 122 1.23 -1.81 -16.81
CA TYR A 122 2.22 -2.77 -17.30
C TYR A 122 1.82 -3.43 -18.62
N SER A 123 0.59 -3.94 -18.72
CA SER A 123 0.11 -4.69 -19.89
C SER A 123 -0.01 -3.81 -21.15
N LEU A 124 -0.37 -2.54 -20.96
CA LEU A 124 -0.43 -1.54 -22.03
C LEU A 124 0.95 -0.91 -22.32
N LYS A 125 2.00 -1.33 -21.62
CA LYS A 125 3.38 -0.80 -21.75
C LYS A 125 3.41 0.72 -21.63
N ALA A 126 2.60 1.26 -20.72
CA ALA A 126 2.52 2.70 -20.53
C ALA A 126 3.82 3.24 -19.93
N PRO A 127 4.37 4.33 -20.48
CA PRO A 127 5.57 4.95 -19.92
C PRO A 127 5.33 5.61 -18.56
N ALA A 128 4.06 5.88 -18.22
CA ALA A 128 3.66 6.44 -16.94
C ALA A 128 2.20 6.17 -16.63
N SER A 129 1.83 6.23 -15.35
CA SER A 129 0.43 6.11 -14.94
C SER A 129 0.12 6.86 -13.64
N ILE A 130 -1.16 7.21 -13.46
CA ILE A 130 -1.68 7.85 -12.24
C ILE A 130 -2.96 7.14 -11.80
N MET A 131 -2.98 6.67 -10.55
CA MET A 131 -4.17 6.15 -9.90
C MET A 131 -4.77 7.24 -9.00
N VAL A 132 -6.03 7.59 -9.22
CA VAL A 132 -6.80 8.52 -8.39
C VAL A 132 -7.44 7.73 -7.27
N THR A 133 -6.90 7.86 -6.05
CA THR A 133 -7.31 7.11 -4.85
C THR A 133 -6.73 7.73 -3.59
N ALA A 134 -7.37 7.48 -2.45
CA ALA A 134 -6.78 7.69 -1.12
C ALA A 134 -6.71 6.39 -0.31
N SER A 135 -6.72 5.21 -0.99
CA SER A 135 -6.62 3.88 -0.37
C SER A 135 -7.68 3.69 0.74
N HIS A 136 -7.24 3.52 1.96
CA HIS A 136 -8.06 3.26 3.15
C HIS A 136 -8.50 4.51 3.94
N ASN A 137 -8.18 5.71 3.46
CA ASN A 137 -8.59 6.94 4.16
C ASN A 137 -10.12 7.13 4.11
N PRO A 138 -10.71 7.88 5.08
CA PRO A 138 -12.11 8.26 5.06
C PRO A 138 -12.60 8.85 3.73
N GLY A 139 -13.90 8.82 3.49
CA GLY A 139 -14.53 9.17 2.20
C GLY A 139 -14.24 10.59 1.70
N GLN A 140 -14.00 11.55 2.60
CA GLN A 140 -13.64 12.92 2.25
C GLN A 140 -12.22 13.09 1.69
N TYR A 141 -11.35 12.10 1.83
CA TYR A 141 -10.00 12.14 1.25
C TYR A 141 -10.00 11.66 -0.20
N ASN A 142 -9.08 12.22 -0.99
CA ASN A 142 -8.66 11.65 -2.26
C ASN A 142 -7.17 11.93 -2.50
N GLY A 143 -6.62 11.44 -3.62
CA GLY A 143 -5.19 11.59 -3.90
C GLY A 143 -4.74 10.96 -5.20
N PHE A 144 -3.42 10.91 -5.37
CA PHE A 144 -2.79 10.40 -6.58
C PHE A 144 -1.59 9.53 -6.25
N LYS A 145 -1.58 8.29 -6.74
CA LYS A 145 -0.41 7.42 -6.77
C LYS A 145 0.21 7.48 -8.17
N PHE A 146 1.50 7.74 -8.24
CA PHE A 146 2.23 7.92 -9.49
C PHE A 146 3.13 6.72 -9.77
N THR A 147 3.16 6.30 -11.03
CA THR A 147 4.15 5.34 -11.50
C THR A 147 4.78 5.81 -12.81
N ARG A 148 6.01 5.41 -13.04
CA ARG A 148 6.65 5.41 -14.34
C ARG A 148 6.52 4.03 -15.00
N ASP A 149 7.27 3.80 -16.07
CA ASP A 149 7.30 2.52 -16.80
C ASP A 149 7.37 1.28 -15.88
N ASN A 150 6.84 0.16 -16.34
CA ASN A 150 6.79 -1.10 -15.58
C ASN A 150 6.10 -1.00 -14.21
N ALA A 151 5.15 -0.05 -14.04
CA ALA A 151 4.45 0.22 -12.78
C ALA A 151 5.40 0.52 -11.59
N ILE A 152 6.58 1.10 -11.87
CA ILE A 152 7.52 1.50 -10.81
C ILE A 152 7.01 2.76 -10.15
N ALA A 153 6.81 2.70 -8.82
CA ALA A 153 6.30 3.81 -8.05
C ALA A 153 7.24 5.03 -8.08
N ILE A 154 6.67 6.22 -8.16
CA ILE A 154 7.38 7.49 -7.93
C ILE A 154 7.11 7.91 -6.50
N SER A 155 8.16 8.07 -5.71
CA SER A 155 8.14 8.46 -4.30
C SER A 155 8.63 9.90 -4.10
N GLY A 156 8.67 10.36 -2.84
CA GLY A 156 9.24 11.66 -2.47
C GLY A 156 10.67 11.84 -2.97
N ASP A 157 11.46 10.80 -2.88
CA ASP A 157 12.89 10.81 -3.26
C ASP A 157 13.11 10.59 -4.78
N THR A 158 12.06 10.19 -5.52
CA THR A 158 12.17 9.84 -6.95
C THR A 158 11.29 10.71 -7.85
N GLY A 159 10.62 11.77 -7.30
CA GLY A 159 9.93 12.74 -8.13
C GLY A 159 8.72 13.46 -7.54
N ILE A 160 8.11 13.00 -6.43
CA ILE A 160 6.94 13.69 -5.84
C ILE A 160 7.28 15.11 -5.43
N LYS A 161 8.49 15.35 -4.86
CA LYS A 161 8.95 16.68 -4.49
C LYS A 161 9.20 17.59 -5.71
N ASP A 162 9.63 17.00 -6.82
CA ASP A 162 9.84 17.77 -8.06
C ASP A 162 8.49 18.15 -8.68
N ILE A 163 7.50 17.23 -8.63
CA ILE A 163 6.13 17.52 -9.05
C ILE A 163 5.52 18.61 -8.16
N GLU A 164 5.69 18.54 -6.84
CA GLU A 164 5.27 19.58 -5.88
C GLU A 164 5.84 20.95 -6.25
N LYS A 165 7.15 21.03 -6.49
CA LYS A 165 7.84 22.26 -6.88
C LYS A 165 7.23 22.84 -8.16
N LEU A 166 7.02 22.03 -9.19
CA LEU A 166 6.40 22.45 -10.45
C LEU A 166 4.97 22.97 -10.26
N VAL A 167 4.19 22.31 -9.38
CA VAL A 167 2.83 22.74 -9.02
C VAL A 167 2.84 24.10 -8.34
N ILE A 168 3.76 24.31 -7.38
CA ILE A 168 3.89 25.58 -6.64
C ILE A 168 4.35 26.70 -7.56
N GLU A 169 5.34 26.45 -8.40
CA GLU A 169 5.86 27.44 -9.36
C GLU A 169 4.80 27.80 -10.42
N ASN A 170 3.92 26.87 -10.76
CA ASN A 170 2.84 26.99 -11.74
C ASN A 170 3.30 27.61 -13.08
N LYS A 171 4.53 27.27 -13.48
CA LYS A 171 5.14 27.73 -14.74
C LYS A 171 5.23 26.55 -15.69
N PHE A 172 4.32 26.50 -16.64
CA PHE A 172 4.26 25.44 -17.63
C PHE A 172 4.42 26.03 -19.03
N GLU A 173 5.25 25.40 -19.83
CA GLU A 173 5.39 25.76 -21.24
C GLU A 173 4.14 25.33 -22.03
N ASP A 174 3.71 26.17 -22.93
CA ASP A 174 2.64 25.84 -23.86
C ASP A 174 3.15 24.89 -24.94
N VAL A 175 2.35 23.85 -25.22
CA VAL A 175 2.69 22.87 -26.23
C VAL A 175 1.94 23.14 -27.53
N SER A 176 2.55 22.77 -28.65
CA SER A 176 2.00 23.01 -30.00
C SER A 176 0.73 22.18 -30.30
N SER A 177 0.56 21.05 -29.61
CA SER A 177 -0.60 20.17 -29.78
C SER A 177 -0.99 19.50 -28.47
N LYS A 178 -2.28 19.43 -28.19
CA LYS A 178 -2.82 18.70 -27.04
C LYS A 178 -2.81 17.20 -27.29
N GLY A 179 -2.69 16.43 -26.21
CA GLY A 179 -2.86 14.98 -26.24
C GLY A 179 -4.31 14.56 -26.45
N LYS A 180 -4.51 13.29 -26.80
CA LYS A 180 -5.82 12.66 -27.02
C LYS A 180 -6.23 11.82 -25.83
N ILE A 181 -7.53 11.61 -25.66
CA ILE A 181 -8.10 10.72 -24.63
C ILE A 181 -8.61 9.45 -25.31
N ILE A 182 -8.11 8.30 -24.88
CA ILE A 182 -8.50 6.97 -25.34
C ILE A 182 -9.11 6.24 -24.15
N LYS A 183 -10.37 5.82 -24.24
CA LYS A 183 -11.00 4.98 -23.22
C LYS A 183 -10.62 3.53 -23.44
N LYS A 184 -10.35 2.79 -22.37
CA LYS A 184 -9.95 1.40 -22.43
C LYS A 184 -10.55 0.60 -21.29
N ASP A 185 -11.25 -0.49 -21.61
CA ASP A 185 -11.59 -1.53 -20.65
C ASP A 185 -10.51 -2.62 -20.67
N VAL A 186 -10.03 -3.00 -19.49
CA VAL A 186 -9.02 -4.06 -19.30
C VAL A 186 -9.55 -5.21 -18.44
N THR A 187 -10.85 -5.26 -18.17
CA THR A 187 -11.47 -6.18 -17.22
C THR A 187 -11.29 -7.63 -17.61
N ASP A 188 -11.55 -7.99 -18.88
CA ASP A 188 -11.39 -9.36 -19.37
C ASP A 188 -9.92 -9.82 -19.38
N ASP A 189 -9.01 -8.92 -19.72
CA ASP A 189 -7.58 -9.22 -19.71
C ASP A 189 -7.07 -9.37 -18.27
N TYR A 190 -7.56 -8.54 -17.35
CA TYR A 190 -7.25 -8.65 -15.94
C TYR A 190 -7.81 -9.95 -15.33
N LYS A 191 -9.05 -10.34 -15.66
CA LYS A 191 -9.62 -11.65 -15.29
C LYS A 191 -8.72 -12.81 -15.70
N LYS A 192 -8.29 -12.84 -16.98
CA LYS A 192 -7.35 -13.86 -17.50
C LYS A 192 -6.02 -13.83 -16.76
N TYR A 193 -5.56 -12.64 -16.38
CA TYR A 193 -4.33 -12.46 -15.62
C TYR A 193 -4.44 -13.02 -14.21
N LEU A 194 -5.51 -12.71 -13.48
CA LEU A 194 -5.76 -13.20 -12.12
C LEU A 194 -5.83 -14.74 -12.05
N LEU A 195 -6.40 -15.39 -13.06
CA LEU A 195 -6.48 -16.86 -13.14
C LEU A 195 -5.13 -17.56 -13.21
N LYS A 196 -4.02 -16.83 -13.44
CA LYS A 196 -2.67 -17.40 -13.38
C LYS A 196 -2.16 -17.61 -11.95
N PHE A 197 -2.80 -16.99 -10.96
CA PHE A 197 -2.35 -17.00 -9.56
C PHE A 197 -3.10 -18.00 -8.68
N ILE A 198 -4.05 -18.74 -9.25
CA ILE A 198 -4.79 -19.77 -8.57
C ILE A 198 -5.03 -20.97 -9.50
N GLU A 199 -4.91 -22.18 -8.99
CA GLU A 199 -5.21 -23.41 -9.70
C GLU A 199 -6.59 -23.92 -9.23
N PRO A 200 -7.70 -23.66 -9.97
CA PRO A 200 -9.05 -24.03 -9.50
C PRO A 200 -9.21 -25.49 -9.10
N SER A 201 -8.50 -26.40 -9.75
CA SER A 201 -8.51 -27.84 -9.44
C SER A 201 -7.89 -28.19 -8.08
N LYS A 202 -7.12 -27.29 -7.48
CA LYS A 202 -6.54 -27.44 -6.14
C LYS A 202 -7.36 -26.78 -5.05
N VAL A 203 -8.46 -26.12 -5.40
CA VAL A 203 -9.35 -25.49 -4.44
C VAL A 203 -10.47 -26.46 -4.07
N ARG A 204 -10.54 -26.81 -2.78
CA ARG A 204 -11.66 -27.62 -2.25
C ARG A 204 -12.88 -26.75 -1.96
N PRO A 205 -14.08 -27.33 -1.83
CA PRO A 205 -15.23 -26.60 -1.31
C PRO A 205 -14.94 -26.01 0.08
N MET A 206 -15.17 -24.71 0.22
CA MET A 206 -15.06 -23.97 1.48
C MET A 206 -16.15 -22.90 1.51
N LYS A 207 -16.67 -22.60 2.70
CA LYS A 207 -17.53 -21.44 2.93
C LYS A 207 -16.66 -20.28 3.42
N ILE A 208 -16.69 -19.15 2.73
CA ILE A 208 -15.89 -17.97 3.07
C ILE A 208 -16.76 -16.72 3.17
N VAL A 209 -16.41 -15.82 4.06
CA VAL A 209 -16.99 -14.47 4.12
C VAL A 209 -16.02 -13.50 3.49
N ILE A 210 -16.50 -12.65 2.60
CA ILE A 210 -15.71 -11.56 2.03
C ILE A 210 -16.42 -10.24 2.30
N ASP A 211 -15.75 -9.38 3.04
CA ASP A 211 -16.18 -8.00 3.29
C ASP A 211 -15.36 -7.04 2.44
N ALA A 212 -16.00 -6.49 1.40
CA ALA A 212 -15.33 -5.56 0.50
C ALA A 212 -15.37 -4.10 0.96
N GLY A 213 -16.03 -3.80 2.08
CA GLY A 213 -16.12 -2.46 2.67
C GLY A 213 -16.58 -1.36 1.69
N ASN A 214 -17.44 -1.69 0.71
CA ASN A 214 -17.82 -0.82 -0.41
C ASN A 214 -16.63 -0.31 -1.25
N GLY A 215 -15.47 -0.96 -1.14
CA GLY A 215 -14.27 -0.70 -1.95
C GLY A 215 -14.34 -1.35 -3.35
N THR A 216 -13.22 -1.26 -4.07
CA THR A 216 -13.11 -1.85 -5.43
C THR A 216 -12.83 -3.35 -5.41
N GLY A 217 -12.32 -3.90 -4.28
CA GLY A 217 -11.84 -5.28 -4.19
C GLY A 217 -12.89 -6.34 -4.42
N GLY A 218 -14.15 -6.12 -3.98
CA GLY A 218 -15.24 -7.08 -4.13
C GLY A 218 -15.53 -7.42 -5.59
N ARG A 219 -15.69 -6.39 -6.43
CA ARG A 219 -15.93 -6.55 -7.87
C ARG A 219 -14.79 -7.25 -8.59
N GLU A 220 -13.56 -7.06 -8.15
CA GLU A 220 -12.41 -7.69 -8.79
C GLU A 220 -12.20 -9.14 -8.35
N LEU A 221 -12.42 -9.46 -7.08
CA LEU A 221 -12.46 -10.85 -6.62
C LEU A 221 -13.56 -11.63 -7.34
N GLU A 222 -14.74 -11.04 -7.53
CA GLU A 222 -15.87 -11.65 -8.22
C GLU A 222 -15.51 -12.13 -9.64
N LEU A 223 -14.57 -11.49 -10.33
CA LEU A 223 -14.12 -11.93 -11.66
C LEU A 223 -13.60 -13.39 -11.68
N VAL A 224 -13.13 -13.89 -10.54
CA VAL A 224 -12.49 -15.22 -10.44
C VAL A 224 -13.27 -16.19 -9.56
N LEU A 225 -13.96 -15.69 -8.53
CA LEU A 225 -14.61 -16.53 -7.51
C LEU A 225 -15.62 -17.52 -8.10
N ASP A 226 -16.35 -17.15 -9.17
CA ASP A 226 -17.30 -18.04 -9.88
C ASP A 226 -16.63 -19.26 -10.55
N LYS A 227 -15.32 -19.29 -10.66
CA LYS A 227 -14.55 -20.41 -11.19
C LYS A 227 -14.06 -21.36 -10.09
N LEU A 228 -14.32 -21.04 -8.84
CA LEU A 228 -13.85 -21.78 -7.68
C LEU A 228 -15.03 -22.48 -6.98
N PRO A 229 -14.84 -23.65 -6.40
CA PRO A 229 -15.89 -24.38 -5.67
C PRO A 229 -16.13 -23.80 -4.27
N LEU A 230 -16.36 -22.48 -4.18
CA LEU A 230 -16.51 -21.75 -2.93
C LEU A 230 -17.97 -21.34 -2.71
N ASP A 231 -18.45 -21.47 -1.48
CA ASP A 231 -19.65 -20.82 -0.98
C ASP A 231 -19.27 -19.46 -0.41
N VAL A 232 -19.55 -18.37 -1.15
CA VAL A 232 -19.07 -17.04 -0.82
C VAL A 232 -20.20 -16.18 -0.26
N ILE A 233 -20.09 -15.82 1.02
CA ILE A 233 -20.94 -14.83 1.66
C ILE A 233 -20.35 -13.45 1.36
N LYS A 234 -21.04 -12.69 0.49
CA LYS A 234 -20.61 -11.39 0.03
C LYS A 234 -21.17 -10.27 0.93
N MET A 235 -20.28 -9.44 1.48
CA MET A 235 -20.64 -8.25 2.26
C MET A 235 -20.10 -7.00 1.58
N TYR A 236 -20.95 -6.00 1.40
CA TYR A 236 -20.59 -4.65 0.93
C TYR A 236 -19.81 -4.62 -0.38
N PHE A 237 -20.19 -5.50 -1.34
CA PHE A 237 -19.49 -5.68 -2.62
C PHE A 237 -19.73 -4.57 -3.62
N GLU A 238 -20.82 -3.77 -3.47
CA GLU A 238 -21.09 -2.65 -4.36
C GLU A 238 -20.16 -1.48 -4.02
N PRO A 239 -19.32 -1.01 -4.96
CA PRO A 239 -18.43 0.10 -4.73
C PRO A 239 -19.20 1.40 -4.45
N ASP A 240 -18.97 2.00 -3.28
CA ASP A 240 -19.61 3.25 -2.87
C ASP A 240 -18.63 4.11 -2.06
N GLY A 241 -18.20 5.23 -2.62
CA GLY A 241 -17.24 6.14 -2.00
C GLY A 241 -17.77 6.91 -0.79
N THR A 242 -19.04 6.73 -0.41
CA THR A 242 -19.59 7.25 0.85
C THR A 242 -19.36 6.33 2.03
N PHE A 243 -18.96 5.07 1.77
CA PHE A 243 -18.73 4.02 2.77
C PHE A 243 -19.90 3.87 3.77
N PRO A 244 -21.12 3.54 3.31
CA PRO A 244 -22.33 3.60 4.13
C PRO A 244 -22.38 2.59 5.27
N ASN A 245 -21.53 1.56 5.28
CA ASN A 245 -21.52 0.52 6.30
C ASN A 245 -20.38 0.74 7.32
N HIS A 246 -19.16 0.83 6.84
CA HIS A 246 -17.96 1.18 7.61
C HIS A 246 -16.86 1.64 6.65
N GLU A 247 -15.84 2.33 7.16
CA GLU A 247 -14.69 2.70 6.34
C GLU A 247 -13.93 1.46 5.83
N ALA A 248 -13.49 1.51 4.58
CA ALA A 248 -12.76 0.39 3.96
C ALA A 248 -11.29 0.32 4.46
N ASN A 249 -11.13 0.25 5.78
CA ASN A 249 -9.85 0.13 6.47
C ASN A 249 -9.86 -1.04 7.48
N PRO A 250 -9.62 -2.28 7.04
CA PRO A 250 -9.66 -3.45 7.90
C PRO A 250 -8.55 -3.52 8.97
N LEU A 251 -7.66 -2.52 9.03
CA LEU A 251 -6.68 -2.39 10.11
C LEU A 251 -7.34 -1.97 11.44
N LEU A 252 -8.40 -1.17 11.37
CA LEU A 252 -9.13 -0.69 12.53
C LEU A 252 -10.14 -1.72 13.02
N ASP A 253 -10.21 -1.95 14.33
CA ASP A 253 -11.06 -3.00 14.90
C ASP A 253 -12.55 -2.72 14.73
N GLU A 254 -12.96 -1.45 14.75
CA GLU A 254 -14.33 -1.01 14.50
C GLU A 254 -14.83 -1.35 13.10
N ASN A 255 -13.95 -1.41 12.11
CA ASN A 255 -14.30 -1.67 10.70
C ASN A 255 -14.38 -3.17 10.36
N VAL A 256 -14.07 -4.05 11.30
CA VAL A 256 -14.08 -5.51 11.07
C VAL A 256 -15.07 -6.25 11.99
N VAL A 257 -15.91 -5.52 12.71
CA VAL A 257 -16.91 -6.12 13.61
C VAL A 257 -17.89 -6.98 12.83
N ASP A 258 -18.36 -6.50 11.69
CA ASP A 258 -19.37 -7.18 10.88
C ASP A 258 -18.84 -8.46 10.27
N ILE A 259 -17.63 -8.46 9.71
CA ILE A 259 -17.05 -9.68 9.13
C ILE A 259 -16.77 -10.73 10.22
N LYS A 260 -16.25 -10.33 11.39
CA LYS A 260 -16.01 -11.26 12.51
C LYS A 260 -17.32 -11.94 12.95
N LYS A 261 -18.38 -11.16 13.13
CA LYS A 261 -19.71 -11.66 13.46
C LYS A 261 -20.25 -12.59 12.38
N LYS A 262 -20.13 -12.21 11.11
CA LYS A 262 -20.66 -12.97 9.98
C LYS A 262 -19.93 -14.32 9.81
N ILE A 263 -18.62 -14.39 10.04
CA ILE A 263 -17.87 -15.65 10.03
C ILE A 263 -18.46 -16.65 11.03
N LEU A 264 -18.74 -16.20 12.26
CA LEU A 264 -19.30 -17.04 13.32
C LEU A 264 -20.74 -17.46 13.02
N GLU A 265 -21.60 -16.53 12.57
CA GLU A 265 -23.00 -16.80 12.22
C GLU A 265 -23.14 -17.87 11.12
N GLU A 266 -22.29 -17.77 10.08
CA GLU A 266 -22.33 -18.62 8.92
C GLU A 266 -21.52 -19.92 9.09
N ASN A 267 -20.78 -20.06 10.20
CA ASN A 267 -19.79 -21.13 10.40
C ASN A 267 -18.83 -21.23 9.21
N ALA A 268 -18.29 -20.07 8.77
CA ALA A 268 -17.41 -20.01 7.62
C ALA A 268 -16.02 -20.56 7.97
N ASP A 269 -15.34 -21.13 6.96
CA ASP A 269 -13.97 -21.64 7.11
C ASP A 269 -12.97 -20.50 7.41
N PHE A 270 -13.21 -19.30 6.84
CA PHE A 270 -12.39 -18.09 7.09
C PHE A 270 -13.01 -16.84 6.44
N GLY A 271 -12.42 -15.68 6.74
CA GLY A 271 -12.83 -14.40 6.19
C GLY A 271 -11.72 -13.66 5.43
N ILE A 272 -12.11 -12.80 4.49
CA ILE A 272 -11.24 -11.95 3.67
C ILE A 272 -11.79 -10.52 3.69
N ALA A 273 -10.94 -9.52 3.93
CA ALA A 273 -11.31 -8.11 3.84
C ALA A 273 -10.21 -7.31 3.11
N PRO A 274 -10.40 -6.93 1.83
CA PRO A 274 -9.54 -5.95 1.17
C PRO A 274 -9.80 -4.54 1.72
N ASP A 275 -8.82 -3.64 1.55
CA ASP A 275 -9.04 -2.21 1.80
C ASP A 275 -9.66 -1.51 0.58
N GLY A 276 -9.88 -0.19 0.67
CA GLY A 276 -10.69 0.55 -0.29
C GLY A 276 -10.23 0.44 -1.74
N ASP A 277 -8.94 0.49 -2.03
CA ASP A 277 -8.36 0.32 -3.36
C ASP A 277 -7.71 -1.06 -3.58
N ALA A 278 -7.90 -1.98 -2.62
CA ALA A 278 -7.51 -3.39 -2.66
C ALA A 278 -6.03 -3.67 -2.89
N ASP A 279 -5.15 -2.73 -2.52
CA ASP A 279 -3.71 -3.00 -2.49
C ASP A 279 -3.30 -3.79 -1.24
N ARG A 280 -4.16 -3.80 -0.20
CA ARG A 280 -4.05 -4.65 1.00
C ARG A 280 -5.20 -5.64 1.09
N VAL A 281 -4.95 -6.75 1.83
CA VAL A 281 -5.98 -7.72 2.17
C VAL A 281 -5.72 -8.35 3.52
N PHE A 282 -6.76 -8.39 4.34
CA PHE A 282 -6.75 -8.95 5.69
C PHE A 282 -7.49 -10.28 5.71
N PHE A 283 -7.04 -11.18 6.58
CA PHE A 283 -7.59 -12.52 6.73
C PHE A 283 -8.03 -12.76 8.17
N PHE A 284 -9.08 -13.55 8.31
CA PHE A 284 -9.66 -13.93 9.61
C PHE A 284 -9.85 -15.45 9.64
N ASP A 285 -9.55 -16.07 10.77
CA ASP A 285 -9.78 -17.49 10.94
C ASP A 285 -11.29 -17.81 11.18
N GLU A 286 -11.64 -19.08 11.32
CA GLU A 286 -13.01 -19.52 11.57
C GLU A 286 -13.59 -19.06 12.92
N ASN A 287 -12.76 -18.50 13.81
CA ASN A 287 -13.18 -17.91 15.08
C ASN A 287 -13.37 -16.38 14.96
N GLY A 288 -13.18 -15.80 13.77
CA GLY A 288 -13.21 -14.36 13.54
C GLY A 288 -11.97 -13.63 14.04
N GLU A 289 -10.88 -14.34 14.38
CA GLU A 289 -9.62 -13.73 14.79
C GLU A 289 -8.82 -13.24 13.58
N ARG A 290 -8.43 -11.97 13.61
CA ARG A 290 -7.61 -11.37 12.54
C ARG A 290 -6.21 -11.98 12.54
N ILE A 291 -5.75 -12.42 11.37
CA ILE A 291 -4.41 -12.98 11.17
C ILE A 291 -3.44 -11.87 10.83
N SER A 292 -2.29 -11.83 11.50
CA SER A 292 -1.25 -10.84 11.24
C SER A 292 -0.66 -10.96 9.84
N GLY A 293 -0.36 -9.83 9.19
CA GLY A 293 0.18 -9.78 7.83
C GLY A 293 1.53 -10.48 7.67
N ASP A 294 2.36 -10.47 8.70
CA ASP A 294 3.65 -11.16 8.71
C ASP A 294 3.49 -12.69 8.78
N PHE A 295 2.47 -13.21 9.47
CA PHE A 295 2.13 -14.64 9.45
C PHE A 295 1.65 -15.05 8.06
N MET A 296 0.85 -14.21 7.41
CA MET A 296 0.43 -14.44 6.03
C MET A 296 1.61 -14.38 5.06
N THR A 297 2.55 -13.46 5.28
CA THR A 297 3.82 -13.41 4.53
C THR A 297 4.59 -14.72 4.64
N ALA A 298 4.69 -15.28 5.85
CA ALA A 298 5.36 -16.57 6.09
C ALA A 298 4.69 -17.72 5.33
N LEU A 299 3.35 -17.80 5.33
CA LEU A 299 2.60 -18.84 4.62
C LEU A 299 2.67 -18.71 3.10
N ILE A 300 2.57 -17.48 2.57
CA ILE A 300 2.72 -17.23 1.13
C ILE A 300 4.16 -17.54 0.69
N ALA A 301 5.16 -17.16 1.52
CA ALA A 301 6.56 -17.48 1.26
C ALA A 301 6.80 -18.99 1.21
N GLU A 302 6.27 -19.75 2.19
CA GLU A 302 6.37 -21.23 2.21
C GLU A 302 5.88 -21.79 0.87
N LYS A 303 4.70 -21.36 0.39
CA LYS A 303 4.12 -21.84 -0.86
C LYS A 303 4.93 -21.43 -2.10
N MET A 304 5.43 -20.21 -2.15
CA MET A 304 6.22 -19.75 -3.29
C MET A 304 7.60 -20.40 -3.35
N LEU A 305 8.20 -20.73 -2.20
CA LEU A 305 9.50 -21.39 -2.09
C LEU A 305 9.48 -22.84 -2.53
N GLU A 306 8.31 -23.52 -2.53
CA GLU A 306 8.19 -24.88 -3.12
C GLU A 306 8.69 -24.93 -4.57
N LYS A 307 8.45 -23.87 -5.34
CA LYS A 307 8.87 -23.74 -6.75
C LYS A 307 10.16 -22.94 -6.93
N ASN A 308 10.63 -22.23 -5.90
CA ASN A 308 11.73 -21.29 -5.95
C ASN A 308 12.67 -21.45 -4.74
N PRO A 309 13.28 -22.63 -4.51
CA PRO A 309 14.15 -22.82 -3.36
C PRO A 309 15.35 -21.87 -3.41
N GLY A 310 15.75 -21.33 -2.25
CA GLY A 310 16.85 -20.37 -2.15
C GLY A 310 16.46 -18.92 -2.51
N ALA A 311 15.21 -18.65 -2.91
CA ALA A 311 14.80 -17.30 -3.25
C ALA A 311 14.75 -16.36 -2.03
N LYS A 312 14.95 -15.07 -2.29
CA LYS A 312 14.89 -14.01 -1.28
C LYS A 312 13.44 -13.60 -1.05
N ILE A 313 13.08 -13.44 0.22
CA ILE A 313 11.77 -12.97 0.69
C ILE A 313 12.00 -11.75 1.57
N ILE A 314 11.39 -10.62 1.22
CA ILE A 314 11.44 -9.40 2.02
C ILE A 314 10.28 -9.42 3.04
N TYR A 315 10.58 -9.00 4.28
CA TYR A 315 9.59 -8.74 5.31
C TYR A 315 9.93 -7.45 6.04
N ASP A 316 8.92 -6.73 6.53
CA ASP A 316 9.20 -5.46 7.23
C ASP A 316 9.76 -5.70 8.64
N LEU A 317 10.50 -4.70 9.12
CA LEU A 317 11.22 -4.80 10.40
C LEU A 317 10.32 -4.92 11.64
N ARG A 318 8.99 -4.75 11.51
CA ARG A 318 8.01 -4.93 12.59
C ARG A 318 7.54 -6.38 12.72
N SER A 319 7.86 -7.20 11.73
CA SER A 319 7.44 -8.60 11.68
C SER A 319 8.05 -9.40 12.83
N SER A 320 7.29 -10.39 13.29
CA SER A 320 7.73 -11.37 14.27
C SER A 320 8.97 -12.14 13.81
N TRP A 321 9.82 -12.54 14.71
CA TRP A 321 10.93 -13.45 14.45
C TRP A 321 10.49 -14.73 13.75
N VAL A 322 9.28 -15.20 14.05
CA VAL A 322 8.72 -16.43 13.45
C VAL A 322 8.64 -16.33 11.92
N THR A 323 8.44 -15.14 11.37
CA THR A 323 8.38 -14.93 9.92
C THR A 323 9.70 -15.30 9.24
N ALA A 324 10.82 -14.81 9.79
CA ALA A 324 12.15 -15.15 9.29
C ALA A 324 12.50 -16.64 9.49
N GLU A 325 12.07 -17.23 10.62
CA GLU A 325 12.25 -18.65 10.91
C GLU A 325 11.52 -19.53 9.89
N TYR A 326 10.26 -19.19 9.57
CA TYR A 326 9.46 -19.94 8.59
C TYR A 326 10.03 -19.82 7.18
N ILE A 327 10.47 -18.63 6.77
CA ILE A 327 11.13 -18.44 5.48
C ILE A 327 12.40 -19.32 5.38
N LYS A 328 13.24 -19.33 6.41
CA LYS A 328 14.45 -20.18 6.46
C LYS A 328 14.10 -21.67 6.42
N LYS A 329 13.09 -22.08 7.21
CA LYS A 329 12.62 -23.46 7.26
C LYS A 329 12.09 -23.91 5.91
N ALA A 330 11.45 -23.03 5.15
CA ALA A 330 10.98 -23.30 3.80
C ALA A 330 12.11 -23.25 2.72
N GLY A 331 13.36 -23.05 3.13
CA GLY A 331 14.52 -22.99 2.23
C GLY A 331 14.73 -21.66 1.53
N GLY A 332 14.12 -20.57 2.01
CA GLY A 332 14.28 -19.21 1.51
C GLY A 332 15.31 -18.39 2.28
N ILE A 333 15.63 -17.22 1.74
CA ILE A 333 16.53 -16.22 2.36
C ILE A 333 15.69 -15.05 2.85
N PRO A 334 15.45 -14.90 4.19
CA PRO A 334 14.70 -13.79 4.73
C PRO A 334 15.54 -12.50 4.72
N ILE A 335 14.95 -11.42 4.20
CA ILE A 335 15.57 -10.09 4.14
C ILE A 335 14.66 -9.11 4.89
N MET A 336 15.12 -8.62 6.03
CA MET A 336 14.43 -7.55 6.76
C MET A 336 14.61 -6.22 6.02
N TRP A 337 13.52 -5.44 5.88
CA TRP A 337 13.60 -4.14 5.23
C TRP A 337 12.72 -3.09 5.94
N ARG A 338 12.92 -1.82 5.57
CA ARG A 338 12.14 -0.69 6.08
C ARG A 338 10.70 -0.72 5.60
N VAL A 339 9.80 -0.10 6.39
CA VAL A 339 8.37 -0.01 6.09
C VAL A 339 8.12 0.95 4.91
N GLY A 340 7.18 0.57 4.04
CA GLY A 340 6.68 1.44 2.99
C GLY A 340 6.76 0.81 1.60
N HIS A 341 5.61 0.85 0.92
CA HIS A 341 5.39 0.13 -0.33
C HIS A 341 6.39 0.48 -1.45
N ALA A 342 6.81 1.75 -1.57
CA ALA A 342 7.79 2.15 -2.58
C ALA A 342 9.16 1.52 -2.30
N PHE A 343 9.61 1.55 -1.04
CA PHE A 343 10.92 1.02 -0.65
C PHE A 343 11.01 -0.51 -0.79
N ILE A 344 9.92 -1.22 -0.51
CA ILE A 344 9.88 -2.68 -0.66
C ILE A 344 9.92 -3.05 -2.15
N LYS A 345 9.13 -2.37 -2.99
CA LYS A 345 9.11 -2.57 -4.44
C LYS A 345 10.49 -2.36 -5.08
N ASP A 346 11.19 -1.30 -4.66
CA ASP A 346 12.53 -1.00 -5.16
C ASP A 346 13.55 -2.04 -4.69
N LYS A 347 13.48 -2.41 -3.41
CA LYS A 347 14.36 -3.45 -2.86
C LYS A 347 14.13 -4.82 -3.50
N MET A 348 12.87 -5.17 -3.79
CA MET A 348 12.56 -6.40 -4.52
C MET A 348 13.25 -6.46 -5.88
N ARG A 349 13.23 -5.36 -6.62
CA ARG A 349 13.91 -5.26 -7.94
C ARG A 349 15.43 -5.32 -7.80
N GLU A 350 15.99 -4.60 -6.80
CA GLU A 350 17.43 -4.53 -6.53
C GLU A 350 18.03 -5.92 -6.25
N ILE A 351 17.36 -6.70 -5.39
CA ILE A 351 17.92 -7.98 -4.93
C ILE A 351 17.27 -9.20 -5.60
N ASP A 352 16.36 -8.98 -6.54
CA ASP A 352 15.58 -10.02 -7.21
C ASP A 352 14.77 -10.91 -6.25
N ALA A 353 14.12 -10.29 -5.24
CA ALA A 353 13.24 -10.99 -4.32
C ALA A 353 11.92 -11.41 -5.00
N ILE A 354 11.40 -12.61 -4.65
CA ILE A 354 10.16 -13.11 -5.26
C ILE A 354 8.89 -12.66 -4.55
N LEU A 355 9.01 -12.32 -3.25
CA LEU A 355 7.92 -11.88 -2.39
C LEU A 355 8.42 -10.78 -1.46
N GLY A 356 7.58 -9.79 -1.21
CA GLY A 356 7.67 -8.86 -0.11
C GLY A 356 6.37 -8.89 0.70
N GLY A 357 6.45 -8.71 2.02
CA GLY A 357 5.26 -8.64 2.86
C GLY A 357 5.42 -7.67 4.03
N GLU A 358 4.32 -7.03 4.41
CA GLU A 358 4.26 -6.12 5.55
C GLU A 358 3.25 -6.58 6.60
N VAL A 359 3.49 -6.22 7.84
CA VAL A 359 2.51 -6.38 8.94
C VAL A 359 1.19 -5.67 8.61
N SER A 360 1.26 -4.59 7.83
CA SER A 360 0.09 -3.84 7.33
C SER A 360 -0.71 -4.53 6.22
N CYS A 361 -0.39 -5.81 5.91
CA CYS A 361 -1.08 -6.64 4.93
C CYS A 361 -0.95 -6.19 3.46
N HIS A 362 0.16 -5.50 3.11
CA HIS A 362 0.60 -5.41 1.72
C HIS A 362 1.43 -6.65 1.37
N PHE A 363 1.16 -7.23 0.21
CA PHE A 363 1.90 -8.38 -0.33
C PHE A 363 2.35 -8.06 -1.76
N TYR A 364 3.67 -8.01 -1.96
CA TYR A 364 4.34 -7.67 -3.22
C TYR A 364 4.86 -8.92 -3.86
N MET A 365 4.64 -9.09 -5.15
CA MET A 365 5.03 -10.33 -5.84
C MET A 365 5.80 -10.01 -7.12
N LYS A 366 6.93 -10.71 -7.31
CA LYS A 366 7.77 -10.56 -8.51
C LYS A 366 6.99 -10.88 -9.79
N ASP A 367 6.16 -11.92 -9.77
CA ASP A 367 5.31 -12.33 -10.89
C ASP A 367 4.08 -11.42 -11.08
N ASN A 368 3.90 -10.43 -10.19
CA ASN A 368 3.00 -9.27 -10.32
C ASN A 368 3.80 -7.96 -10.48
N PHE A 369 4.83 -7.94 -11.33
CA PHE A 369 5.62 -6.74 -11.67
C PHE A 369 6.34 -6.10 -10.46
N ASN A 370 6.58 -6.84 -9.40
CA ASN A 370 7.04 -6.38 -8.07
C ASN A 370 6.08 -5.36 -7.45
N THR A 371 4.77 -5.47 -7.70
CA THR A 371 3.77 -4.60 -7.10
C THR A 371 2.92 -5.35 -6.07
N ASP A 372 2.26 -4.58 -5.20
CA ASP A 372 1.31 -5.07 -4.22
C ASP A 372 -0.04 -5.43 -4.89
N SER A 373 -0.68 -6.46 -4.35
CA SER A 373 -2.02 -6.85 -4.74
C SER A 373 -2.71 -7.64 -3.65
N GLY A 374 -3.71 -7.02 -3.01
CA GLY A 374 -4.60 -7.73 -2.11
C GLY A 374 -5.40 -8.83 -2.82
N ILE A 375 -5.77 -8.60 -4.09
CA ILE A 375 -6.52 -9.57 -4.89
C ILE A 375 -5.70 -10.84 -5.14
N ILE A 376 -4.46 -10.71 -5.62
CA ILE A 376 -3.60 -11.88 -5.88
C ILE A 376 -3.24 -12.59 -4.59
N ALA A 377 -2.97 -11.84 -3.51
CA ALA A 377 -2.71 -12.43 -2.20
C ALA A 377 -3.92 -13.24 -1.70
N ALA A 378 -5.16 -12.72 -1.85
CA ALA A 378 -6.38 -13.45 -1.52
C ALA A 378 -6.49 -14.77 -2.29
N LEU A 379 -6.26 -14.76 -3.60
CA LEU A 379 -6.31 -15.97 -4.43
C LEU A 379 -5.27 -17.01 -3.99
N ARG A 380 -4.03 -16.59 -3.70
CA ARG A 380 -2.99 -17.49 -3.20
C ARG A 380 -3.35 -18.08 -1.83
N VAL A 381 -3.90 -17.28 -0.93
CA VAL A 381 -4.29 -17.72 0.42
C VAL A 381 -5.47 -18.69 0.35
N ILE A 382 -6.47 -18.44 -0.49
CA ILE A 382 -7.56 -19.39 -0.75
C ILE A 382 -6.98 -20.77 -1.14
N GLN A 383 -6.02 -20.81 -2.06
CA GLN A 383 -5.38 -22.05 -2.45
C GLN A 383 -4.55 -22.67 -1.32
N ILE A 384 -3.78 -21.89 -0.57
CA ILE A 384 -2.97 -22.38 0.56
C ILE A 384 -3.84 -23.04 1.63
N PHE A 385 -4.94 -22.38 2.05
CA PHE A 385 -5.85 -22.93 3.05
C PHE A 385 -6.58 -24.18 2.55
N SER A 386 -6.92 -24.19 1.26
CA SER A 386 -7.51 -25.36 0.62
C SER A 386 -6.57 -26.59 0.63
N GLU A 387 -5.32 -26.40 0.19
CA GLU A 387 -4.32 -27.47 0.12
C GLU A 387 -3.91 -27.99 1.51
N LYS A 388 -3.79 -27.09 2.50
CA LYS A 388 -3.47 -27.50 3.88
C LYS A 388 -4.60 -28.32 4.54
N ASN A 389 -5.85 -28.15 4.09
CA ASN A 389 -7.04 -28.92 4.51
C ASN A 389 -7.18 -29.08 6.04
N LYS A 390 -7.02 -28.00 6.77
CA LYS A 390 -7.14 -27.89 8.23
C LYS A 390 -7.94 -26.64 8.57
N LYS A 391 -8.41 -26.51 9.81
CA LYS A 391 -8.91 -25.24 10.34
C LYS A 391 -7.83 -24.17 10.22
N VAL A 392 -8.23 -22.95 9.86
CA VAL A 392 -7.26 -21.86 9.66
C VAL A 392 -6.54 -21.53 10.97
N SER A 393 -7.23 -21.55 12.10
CA SER A 393 -6.63 -21.39 13.43
C SER A 393 -5.51 -22.41 13.71
N ASP A 394 -5.70 -23.68 13.29
CA ASP A 394 -4.66 -24.72 13.44
C ASP A 394 -3.46 -24.49 12.52
N ILE A 395 -3.68 -23.92 11.33
CA ILE A 395 -2.59 -23.53 10.41
C ILE A 395 -1.77 -22.39 11.01
N ILE A 396 -2.43 -21.41 11.64
CA ILE A 396 -1.81 -20.22 12.23
C ILE A 396 -1.15 -20.48 13.58
N LYS A 397 -1.68 -21.44 14.36
CA LYS A 397 -1.19 -21.74 15.72
C LYS A 397 0.33 -21.87 15.85
N PRO A 398 1.07 -22.54 14.95
CA PRO A 398 2.53 -22.64 15.03
C PRO A 398 3.28 -21.29 14.81
N LEU A 399 2.61 -20.30 14.21
CA LEU A 399 3.16 -18.97 13.99
C LEU A 399 3.00 -18.07 15.23
N LYS A 400 2.05 -18.36 16.12
CA LYS A 400 1.86 -17.64 17.39
C LYS A 400 2.89 -18.12 18.45
N LYS A 401 4.19 -18.04 18.10
CA LYS A 401 5.29 -18.53 18.93
C LYS A 401 5.79 -17.50 19.95
N TYR A 402 5.70 -16.23 19.63
CA TYR A 402 6.21 -15.11 20.42
C TYR A 402 5.07 -14.19 20.85
N SER A 403 5.32 -13.36 21.86
CA SER A 403 4.35 -12.41 22.39
C SER A 403 4.69 -10.99 21.90
N ALA A 404 3.80 -10.39 21.12
CA ALA A 404 3.96 -9.06 20.55
C ALA A 404 3.09 -8.01 21.25
N SER A 405 3.60 -6.79 21.40
CA SER A 405 2.87 -5.64 21.99
C SER A 405 1.81 -5.03 21.05
N GLY A 406 1.89 -5.35 19.76
CA GLY A 406 1.27 -4.52 18.73
C GLY A 406 1.97 -3.16 18.58
N GLU A 407 1.45 -2.27 17.71
CA GLU A 407 1.97 -0.92 17.52
C GLU A 407 1.37 0.05 18.55
N ILE A 408 2.23 0.72 19.33
CA ILE A 408 1.83 1.66 20.37
C ILE A 408 2.36 3.05 20.04
N ASN A 409 1.45 4.03 19.97
CA ASN A 409 1.77 5.41 19.64
C ASN A 409 2.06 6.24 20.90
N SER A 410 3.08 7.10 20.86
CA SER A 410 3.40 8.07 21.91
C SER A 410 3.74 9.42 21.30
N LYS A 411 3.19 10.51 21.89
CA LYS A 411 3.53 11.87 21.48
C LYS A 411 4.92 12.21 22.00
N VAL A 412 5.81 12.69 21.13
CA VAL A 412 7.19 13.05 21.47
C VAL A 412 7.59 14.27 20.65
N GLU A 413 8.12 15.31 21.33
CA GLU A 413 8.52 16.56 20.66
C GLU A 413 9.77 16.35 19.80
N ASP A 414 10.85 15.84 20.39
CA ASP A 414 12.09 15.53 19.69
C ASP A 414 12.25 14.01 19.47
N LYS A 415 11.71 13.56 18.35
CA LYS A 415 11.72 12.14 17.97
C LYS A 415 13.13 11.59 17.78
N GLU A 416 14.04 12.41 17.23
CA GLU A 416 15.40 11.97 16.93
C GLU A 416 16.25 11.85 18.19
N ALA A 417 16.19 12.84 19.10
CA ALA A 417 16.89 12.78 20.38
C ALA A 417 16.40 11.59 21.22
N LYS A 418 15.09 11.32 21.25
CA LYS A 418 14.52 10.19 22.00
C LYS A 418 14.97 8.84 21.44
N MET A 419 15.03 8.66 20.14
CA MET A 419 15.57 7.43 19.53
C MET A 419 17.07 7.24 19.83
N LYS A 420 17.88 8.31 19.85
CA LYS A 420 19.29 8.25 20.23
C LYS A 420 19.46 7.91 21.71
N GLU A 421 18.61 8.45 22.58
CA GLU A 421 18.56 8.12 24.01
C GLU A 421 18.31 6.62 24.23
N LEU A 422 17.28 6.07 23.56
CA LEU A 422 16.99 4.64 23.61
C LEU A 422 18.16 3.79 23.12
N ALA A 423 18.79 4.16 22.00
CA ALA A 423 19.96 3.45 21.49
C ALA A 423 21.14 3.49 22.46
N SER A 424 21.35 4.61 23.17
CA SER A 424 22.40 4.73 24.20
C SER A 424 22.10 3.87 25.42
N LYS A 425 20.84 3.85 25.89
CA LYS A 425 20.44 3.06 27.06
C LYS A 425 20.53 1.55 26.82
N TYR A 426 20.13 1.11 25.63
CA TYR A 426 20.12 -0.31 25.25
C TYR A 426 21.29 -0.70 24.35
N LYS A 427 22.47 -0.08 24.57
CA LYS A 427 23.69 -0.28 23.78
C LYS A 427 24.22 -1.72 23.73
N ASP A 428 23.82 -2.55 24.69
CA ASP A 428 24.22 -3.96 24.76
C ASP A 428 23.43 -4.86 23.78
N GLY A 429 22.35 -4.35 23.17
CA GLY A 429 21.61 -5.03 22.11
C GLY A 429 22.21 -4.79 20.73
N ASN A 430 21.76 -5.56 19.76
CA ASN A 430 22.12 -5.37 18.35
C ASN A 430 21.29 -4.26 17.73
N ILE A 431 21.91 -3.08 17.52
CA ILE A 431 21.22 -1.86 17.09
C ILE A 431 21.21 -1.74 15.56
N SER A 432 20.03 -1.50 15.00
CA SER A 432 19.81 -1.22 13.58
C SER A 432 19.04 0.10 13.40
N TRP A 433 19.48 0.94 12.47
CA TRP A 433 18.84 2.20 12.05
C TRP A 433 18.18 2.10 10.68
N LEU A 434 17.63 0.95 10.35
CA LEU A 434 17.01 0.70 9.05
C LEU A 434 15.75 1.55 8.83
N ASP A 435 14.91 1.68 9.89
CA ASP A 435 13.71 2.53 9.92
C ASP A 435 13.42 2.89 11.38
N GLY A 436 13.78 4.10 11.80
CA GLY A 436 13.93 4.45 13.21
C GLY A 436 15.04 3.64 13.87
N VAL A 437 14.88 3.28 15.11
CA VAL A 437 15.81 2.42 15.87
C VAL A 437 15.15 1.08 16.19
N ARG A 438 15.77 -0.02 15.76
CA ARG A 438 15.45 -1.38 16.19
C ARG A 438 16.61 -1.93 17.00
N ILE A 439 16.32 -2.56 18.15
CA ILE A 439 17.30 -3.17 19.01
C ILE A 439 16.87 -4.60 19.32
N ASP A 440 17.70 -5.56 18.93
CA ASP A 440 17.46 -6.99 19.13
C ASP A 440 18.34 -7.53 20.26
N PHE A 441 17.71 -8.23 21.21
CA PHE A 441 18.35 -9.03 22.27
C PHE A 441 18.09 -10.53 22.03
N GLU A 442 18.58 -11.39 22.89
CA GLU A 442 18.37 -12.84 22.78
C GLU A 442 16.90 -13.25 22.95
N ASP A 443 16.17 -12.57 23.88
CA ASP A 443 14.83 -12.97 24.31
C ASP A 443 13.74 -11.98 23.94
N TRP A 444 14.07 -10.80 23.43
CA TRP A 444 13.14 -9.77 23.01
C TRP A 444 13.76 -8.79 22.02
N TRP A 445 12.94 -8.05 21.31
CA TRP A 445 13.36 -6.92 20.48
C TRP A 445 12.33 -5.82 20.53
N PHE A 446 12.76 -4.60 20.21
CA PHE A 446 11.84 -3.51 19.96
C PHE A 446 12.30 -2.65 18.78
N ASN A 447 11.31 -1.99 18.15
CA ASN A 447 11.52 -0.96 17.15
C ASN A 447 10.74 0.29 17.53
N VAL A 448 11.43 1.43 17.52
CA VAL A 448 10.83 2.75 17.69
C VAL A 448 11.09 3.56 16.43
N ARG A 449 10.03 3.99 15.76
CA ARG A 449 10.11 4.75 14.50
C ARG A 449 9.23 5.99 14.53
N PRO A 450 9.63 7.08 13.83
CA PRO A 450 8.81 8.27 13.73
C PRO A 450 7.59 8.02 12.84
N SER A 451 6.46 8.64 13.19
CA SER A 451 5.39 8.86 12.22
C SER A 451 5.84 9.91 11.21
N ASN A 452 5.55 9.69 9.93
CA ASN A 452 5.86 10.64 8.86
C ASN A 452 4.87 11.82 8.80
N THR A 453 3.70 11.69 9.48
CA THR A 453 2.60 12.63 9.35
C THR A 453 2.21 13.31 10.67
N GLU A 454 2.69 12.80 11.81
CA GLU A 454 2.30 13.26 13.15
C GLU A 454 3.51 13.33 14.09
N PRO A 455 3.48 14.14 15.15
CA PRO A 455 4.53 14.20 16.16
C PRO A 455 4.46 12.98 17.10
N LEU A 456 4.52 11.77 16.51
CA LEU A 456 4.40 10.50 17.21
C LEU A 456 5.63 9.64 16.98
N LEU A 457 6.05 8.92 18.03
CA LEU A 457 6.87 7.71 17.93
C LEU A 457 5.97 6.48 18.06
N ARG A 458 6.27 5.46 17.27
CA ARG A 458 5.56 4.18 17.21
C ARG A 458 6.46 3.07 17.72
N LEU A 459 6.07 2.45 18.82
CA LEU A 459 6.75 1.30 19.40
C LEU A 459 6.11 0.01 18.89
N ASN A 460 6.94 -0.93 18.43
CA ASN A 460 6.61 -2.35 18.27
C ASN A 460 7.63 -3.14 19.09
N LEU A 461 7.17 -4.13 19.86
CA LEU A 461 8.00 -4.97 20.70
C LEU A 461 7.51 -6.41 20.68
N GLU A 462 8.43 -7.36 20.68
CA GLU A 462 8.15 -8.78 20.78
C GLU A 462 9.14 -9.47 21.74
N ALA A 463 8.65 -10.46 22.48
CA ALA A 463 9.49 -11.25 23.39
C ALA A 463 9.10 -12.73 23.38
N LYS A 464 9.97 -13.60 23.91
CA LYS A 464 9.77 -15.05 24.02
C LYS A 464 8.63 -15.43 24.96
N SER A 465 8.28 -14.58 25.94
CA SER A 465 7.11 -14.79 26.82
C SER A 465 6.24 -13.54 26.94
N LYS A 466 5.02 -13.72 27.38
CA LYS A 466 4.07 -12.61 27.59
C LYS A 466 4.54 -11.71 28.73
N GLU A 467 5.00 -12.29 29.82
CA GLU A 467 5.48 -11.57 31.00
C GLU A 467 6.68 -10.67 30.65
N LEU A 468 7.64 -11.21 29.91
CA LEU A 468 8.82 -10.44 29.46
C LEU A 468 8.39 -9.34 28.47
N MET A 469 7.44 -9.62 27.57
CA MET A 469 6.92 -8.63 26.65
C MET A 469 6.27 -7.46 27.41
N GLU A 470 5.43 -7.74 28.40
CA GLU A 470 4.75 -6.72 29.20
C GLU A 470 5.73 -5.90 30.00
N GLU A 471 6.71 -6.53 30.68
CA GLU A 471 7.78 -5.87 31.43
C GLU A 471 8.58 -4.91 30.53
N LYS A 472 9.08 -5.40 29.39
CA LYS A 472 9.93 -4.60 28.50
C LYS A 472 9.17 -3.54 27.73
N ARG A 473 7.92 -3.79 27.38
CA ARG A 473 7.01 -2.80 26.80
C ARG A 473 6.86 -1.61 27.75
N ASP A 474 6.55 -1.86 29.00
CA ASP A 474 6.30 -0.80 29.99
C ASP A 474 7.60 -0.05 30.30
N GLU A 475 8.75 -0.74 30.39
CA GLU A 475 10.08 -0.13 30.56
C GLU A 475 10.39 0.84 29.41
N VAL A 476 10.23 0.39 28.14
CA VAL A 476 10.52 1.21 26.96
C VAL A 476 9.52 2.36 26.80
N LEU A 477 8.24 2.13 27.09
CA LEU A 477 7.21 3.18 27.02
C LEU A 477 7.45 4.28 28.05
N ASN A 478 7.85 3.95 29.26
CA ASN A 478 8.19 4.96 30.28
C ASN A 478 9.30 5.87 29.76
N LEU A 479 10.36 5.27 29.18
CA LEU A 479 11.47 6.07 28.62
C LEU A 479 11.05 6.93 27.41
N ILE A 480 10.11 6.46 26.60
CA ILE A 480 9.61 7.25 25.46
C ILE A 480 8.78 8.45 25.92
N ARG A 481 8.06 8.30 27.04
CA ARG A 481 7.08 9.27 27.53
C ARG A 481 7.62 10.26 28.56
N ASP A 482 8.77 9.95 29.18
CA ASP A 482 9.54 10.86 30.04
C ASP A 482 10.27 11.92 29.18
#